data_44ee9da3270d316f389e9e4140c5b89a
#
_entry.id   44ee9da3270d316f389e9e4140c5b89a
#
_cell.length_a   1.000
_cell.length_b   1.000
_cell.length_c   1.000
_cell.angle_alpha   90.00
_cell.angle_beta   90.00
_cell.angle_gamma   90.00
#
_symmetry.space_group_name_H-M   'P 1'
#
loop_
_entity.id
_entity.type
_entity.pdbx_description
1 polymer ?
#
loop_
_entity_poly.entity_id
_entity_poly.type
_entity_poly.pdbx_seq_one_letter_code
_entity_poly.pdbx_strand_id
1 'polypeptide(L)'
;YRRHFGDFGLEVGADMIWYKPRYVKYSEIDYPEHLSYLSRAGRPTDAIWGLQADGFYTQEEIDLMNAGGAIARPTYGTVQAGDIKYRDVNGDMRIDDEDFTVIGNTHARFAYGLKVTLTWRNFELFAYMSAQTGATKDYRSDAYYAVYGPNAKYPVHLIGRWAYDPSLGIDTRATATYPRLTASSSGTTHNYGK
;
A
#
# COMPACT_ATOMS: atom_id res chain seq x y z
N TYR A 1 -6.24 36.49 3.82
CA TYR A 1 -6.97 37.50 3.08
C TYR A 1 -8.21 37.95 3.89
N ARG A 2 -8.43 39.25 4.03
CA ARG A 2 -9.61 39.82 4.70
C ARG A 2 -10.15 40.97 3.86
N ARG A 3 -11.45 41.01 3.62
CA ARG A 3 -12.12 42.09 2.89
C ARG A 3 -13.55 42.29 3.38
N HIS A 4 -14.00 43.58 3.34
CA HIS A 4 -15.37 43.99 3.67
C HIS A 4 -16.05 44.56 2.42
N PHE A 5 -17.33 44.23 2.25
CA PHE A 5 -18.19 44.70 1.16
C PHE A 5 -19.50 45.18 1.78
N GLY A 6 -19.53 46.44 2.21
CA GLY A 6 -20.67 46.96 2.99
C GLY A 6 -20.86 46.22 4.31
N ASP A 7 -22.01 45.63 4.55
CA ASP A 7 -22.33 44.86 5.76
C ASP A 7 -21.74 43.43 5.73
N PHE A 8 -21.10 43.03 4.63
CA PHE A 8 -20.52 41.69 4.46
C PHE A 8 -19.01 41.71 4.62
N GLY A 9 -18.50 40.82 5.43
CA GLY A 9 -17.06 40.58 5.61
C GLY A 9 -16.67 39.15 5.23
N LEU A 10 -15.52 39.01 4.58
CA LEU A 10 -14.90 37.74 4.23
C LEU A 10 -13.47 37.71 4.77
N GLU A 11 -13.16 36.70 5.54
CA GLU A 11 -11.77 36.34 5.91
C GLU A 11 -11.47 34.92 5.45
N VAL A 12 -10.38 34.75 4.71
CA VAL A 12 -9.87 33.45 4.27
C VAL A 12 -8.42 33.31 4.71
N GLY A 13 -8.11 32.23 5.37
CA GLY A 13 -6.74 31.81 5.70
C GLY A 13 -6.47 30.41 5.22
N ALA A 14 -5.30 30.17 4.66
CA ALA A 14 -4.83 28.84 4.27
C ALA A 14 -3.41 28.64 4.76
N ASP A 15 -3.12 27.44 5.20
CA ASP A 15 -1.79 27.00 5.57
C ASP A 15 -1.47 25.65 4.95
N MET A 16 -0.19 25.41 4.72
CA MET A 16 0.30 24.13 4.20
C MET A 16 1.64 23.81 4.86
N ILE A 17 1.76 22.57 5.30
CA ILE A 17 3.02 22.01 5.79
C ILE A 17 3.39 20.86 4.85
N TRP A 18 4.63 20.87 4.40
CA TRP A 18 5.24 19.75 3.69
C TRP A 18 6.54 19.37 4.36
N TYR A 19 6.75 18.06 4.57
CA TYR A 19 7.99 17.55 5.11
C TYR A 19 8.32 16.15 4.58
N LYS A 20 9.61 15.87 4.48
CA LYS A 20 10.15 14.57 4.05
C LYS A 20 11.37 14.23 4.91
N PRO A 21 11.16 13.66 6.11
CA PRO A 21 12.26 13.39 7.04
C PRO A 21 13.15 12.27 6.50
N ARG A 22 14.46 12.41 6.68
CA ARG A 22 15.46 11.42 6.29
C ARG A 22 16.53 11.28 7.37
N TYR A 23 17.07 10.08 7.48
CA TYR A 23 18.28 9.87 8.27
C TYR A 23 19.45 10.57 7.58
N VAL A 24 20.00 11.62 8.17
CA VAL A 24 21.23 12.25 7.67
C VAL A 24 22.44 11.39 8.04
N LYS A 25 22.44 10.87 9.27
CA LYS A 25 23.46 9.95 9.78
C LYS A 25 22.78 8.94 10.68
N TYR A 26 23.13 7.68 10.54
CA TYR A 26 22.67 6.61 11.39
C TYR A 26 23.87 5.77 11.82
N SER A 27 23.93 5.36 13.09
CA SER A 27 25.02 4.52 13.58
C SER A 27 24.74 3.08 13.19
N GLU A 28 25.30 2.66 12.09
CA GLU A 28 25.17 1.33 11.50
C GLU A 28 26.54 0.84 11.03
N ILE A 29 26.66 -0.46 10.79
CA ILE A 29 27.84 -1.06 10.20
C ILE A 29 27.91 -0.70 8.71
N ASP A 30 29.10 -0.75 8.13
CA ASP A 30 29.26 -0.64 6.69
C ASP A 30 28.76 -1.93 6.05
N TYR A 31 27.64 -1.83 5.36
CA TYR A 31 27.06 -2.95 4.64
C TYR A 31 27.78 -3.18 3.31
N PRO A 32 28.13 -4.45 2.97
CA PRO A 32 28.56 -4.80 1.62
C PRO A 32 27.52 -4.39 0.58
N GLU A 33 27.92 -4.25 -0.69
CA GLU A 33 27.05 -3.74 -1.76
C GLU A 33 25.72 -4.54 -1.89
N HIS A 34 25.80 -5.86 -1.82
CA HIS A 34 24.62 -6.76 -1.88
C HIS A 34 23.70 -6.65 -0.67
N LEU A 35 24.13 -6.06 0.44
CA LEU A 35 23.32 -5.79 1.64
C LEU A 35 23.01 -4.30 1.81
N SER A 36 23.28 -3.47 0.82
CA SER A 36 23.04 -2.01 0.87
C SER A 36 21.60 -1.65 1.13
N TYR A 37 20.65 -2.54 0.83
CA TYR A 37 19.23 -2.37 1.11
C TYR A 37 18.94 -2.29 2.63
N LEU A 38 19.81 -2.81 3.49
CA LEU A 38 19.70 -2.71 4.96
C LEU A 38 20.10 -1.34 5.50
N SER A 39 20.90 -0.56 4.75
CA SER A 39 21.34 0.76 5.20
C SER A 39 20.16 1.73 5.31
N ARG A 40 20.10 2.47 6.41
CA ARG A 40 19.09 3.50 6.69
C ARG A 40 19.56 4.91 6.36
N ALA A 41 20.86 5.12 6.25
CA ALA A 41 21.43 6.43 5.94
C ALA A 41 20.86 6.95 4.62
N GLY A 42 20.42 8.21 4.60
CA GLY A 42 19.78 8.86 3.45
C GLY A 42 18.33 8.45 3.17
N ARG A 43 17.79 7.46 3.86
CA ARG A 43 16.42 6.95 3.64
C ARG A 43 15.40 7.66 4.54
N PRO A 44 14.10 7.62 4.19
CA PRO A 44 13.05 8.20 5.04
C PRO A 44 13.02 7.54 6.42
N THR A 45 12.82 8.33 7.47
CA THR A 45 12.77 7.83 8.86
C THR A 45 11.51 7.02 9.15
N ASP A 46 10.48 7.20 8.35
CA ASP A 46 9.14 6.62 8.46
C ASP A 46 8.80 5.70 7.27
N ALA A 47 9.82 5.13 6.64
CA ALA A 47 9.66 4.23 5.52
C ALA A 47 8.95 2.94 5.94
N ILE A 48 8.00 2.52 5.12
CA ILE A 48 7.43 1.18 5.15
C ILE A 48 8.19 0.34 4.13
N TRP A 49 8.77 -0.75 4.61
CA TRP A 49 9.53 -1.70 3.80
C TRP A 49 8.69 -2.91 3.48
N GLY A 50 8.84 -3.43 2.28
CA GLY A 50 8.17 -4.64 1.84
C GLY A 50 8.51 -4.98 0.40
N LEU A 51 7.97 -6.10 -0.06
CA LEU A 51 8.03 -6.51 -1.46
C LEU A 51 7.05 -5.68 -2.28
N GLN A 52 7.47 -5.24 -3.44
CA GLN A 52 6.61 -4.48 -4.36
C GLN A 52 5.74 -5.43 -5.18
N ALA A 53 4.41 -5.37 -5.01
CA ALA A 53 3.48 -6.15 -5.81
C ALA A 53 3.50 -5.70 -7.29
N ASP A 54 3.45 -6.68 -8.20
CA ASP A 54 3.45 -6.50 -9.66
C ASP A 54 2.28 -7.29 -10.31
N GLY A 55 1.12 -7.30 -9.64
CA GLY A 55 -0.08 -7.99 -10.10
C GLY A 55 -0.28 -9.36 -9.47
N PHE A 56 -0.91 -10.26 -10.21
CA PHE A 56 -1.20 -11.64 -9.79
C PHE A 56 -0.61 -12.62 -10.78
N TYR A 57 -0.14 -13.77 -10.27
CA TYR A 57 0.33 -14.84 -11.13
C TYR A 57 -0.81 -15.36 -12.01
N THR A 58 -0.53 -15.54 -13.31
CA THR A 58 -1.43 -16.26 -14.22
C THR A 58 -1.16 -17.76 -14.17
N GLN A 59 -2.06 -18.58 -14.71
CA GLN A 59 -1.83 -20.02 -14.79
C GLN A 59 -0.63 -20.34 -15.69
N GLU A 60 -0.48 -19.61 -16.80
CA GLU A 60 0.62 -19.78 -17.75
C GLU A 60 1.97 -19.48 -17.10
N GLU A 61 2.04 -18.43 -16.25
CA GLU A 61 3.26 -18.11 -15.50
C GLU A 61 3.60 -19.21 -14.49
N ILE A 62 2.61 -19.77 -13.81
CA ILE A 62 2.81 -20.88 -12.86
C ILE A 62 3.30 -22.13 -13.60
N ASP A 63 2.70 -22.46 -14.73
CA ASP A 63 3.09 -23.62 -15.54
C ASP A 63 4.51 -23.45 -16.08
N LEU A 64 4.87 -22.24 -16.55
CA LEU A 64 6.21 -21.91 -16.98
C LEU A 64 7.23 -22.00 -15.84
N MET A 65 6.89 -21.48 -14.65
CA MET A 65 7.72 -21.59 -13.45
C MET A 65 7.98 -23.05 -13.08
N ASN A 66 6.93 -23.90 -13.11
CA ASN A 66 7.03 -25.34 -12.80
C ASN A 66 7.87 -26.08 -13.84
N ALA A 67 7.83 -25.65 -15.09
CA ALA A 67 8.65 -26.18 -16.18
C ALA A 67 10.13 -25.72 -16.13
N GLY A 68 10.50 -24.87 -15.15
CA GLY A 68 11.87 -24.36 -15.05
C GLY A 68 12.13 -23.14 -15.94
N GLY A 69 11.09 -22.45 -16.40
CA GLY A 69 11.21 -21.23 -17.19
C GLY A 69 11.69 -20.03 -16.40
N ALA A 70 11.97 -18.94 -17.13
CA ALA A 70 12.57 -17.70 -16.60
C ALA A 70 11.51 -16.82 -15.92
N ILE A 71 11.01 -17.28 -14.76
CA ILE A 71 10.15 -16.52 -13.85
C ILE A 71 10.74 -16.54 -12.47
N ALA A 72 10.86 -15.37 -11.84
CA ALA A 72 11.40 -15.24 -10.49
C ALA A 72 10.56 -16.04 -9.48
N ARG A 73 11.24 -16.83 -8.64
CA ARG A 73 10.62 -17.78 -7.74
C ARG A 73 10.61 -17.27 -6.31
N PRO A 74 9.44 -17.23 -5.64
CA PRO A 74 9.38 -16.95 -4.22
C PRO A 74 10.11 -18.02 -3.39
N THR A 75 10.90 -17.56 -2.41
CA THR A 75 11.64 -18.44 -1.50
C THR A 75 10.82 -18.81 -0.26
N TYR A 76 9.72 -18.12 -0.01
CA TYR A 76 8.91 -18.22 1.21
C TYR A 76 7.66 -19.11 1.05
N GLY A 77 7.50 -19.82 -0.04
CA GLY A 77 6.40 -20.76 -0.21
C GLY A 77 6.05 -21.05 -1.68
N THR A 78 5.10 -21.96 -1.85
CA THR A 78 4.57 -22.31 -3.17
C THR A 78 3.45 -21.35 -3.55
N VAL A 79 3.52 -20.79 -4.74
CA VAL A 79 2.52 -19.88 -5.30
C VAL A 79 1.61 -20.62 -6.30
N GLN A 80 0.43 -20.06 -6.48
CA GLN A 80 -0.59 -20.54 -7.43
C GLN A 80 -1.13 -19.36 -8.22
N ALA A 81 -1.84 -19.64 -9.32
CA ALA A 81 -2.53 -18.60 -10.08
C ALA A 81 -3.49 -17.80 -9.19
N GLY A 82 -3.45 -16.48 -9.31
CA GLY A 82 -4.19 -15.55 -8.46
C GLY A 82 -3.51 -15.15 -7.15
N ASP A 83 -2.33 -15.69 -6.85
CA ASP A 83 -1.50 -15.17 -5.76
C ASP A 83 -0.78 -13.89 -6.18
N ILE A 84 -0.41 -13.05 -5.22
CA ILE A 84 0.32 -11.81 -5.50
C ILE A 84 1.69 -12.16 -6.10
N LYS A 85 1.98 -11.57 -7.25
CA LYS A 85 3.28 -11.57 -7.87
C LYS A 85 4.08 -10.38 -7.37
N TYR A 86 5.28 -10.63 -6.86
CA TYR A 86 6.19 -9.58 -6.43
C TYR A 86 7.29 -9.38 -7.45
N ARG A 87 7.83 -8.16 -7.46
CA ARG A 87 8.91 -7.77 -8.35
C ARG A 87 10.24 -8.27 -7.82
N ASP A 88 11.00 -8.90 -8.70
CA ASP A 88 12.42 -9.16 -8.53
C ASP A 88 13.18 -7.82 -8.78
N VAL A 89 13.68 -7.24 -7.71
CA VAL A 89 14.31 -5.90 -7.75
C VAL A 89 15.79 -6.00 -8.08
N ASN A 90 16.46 -7.05 -7.62
CA ASN A 90 17.89 -7.28 -7.84
C ASN A 90 18.19 -8.06 -9.14
N GLY A 91 17.19 -8.73 -9.73
CA GLY A 91 17.29 -9.47 -10.99
C GLY A 91 17.93 -10.85 -10.88
N ASP A 92 17.92 -11.45 -9.70
CA ASP A 92 18.54 -12.75 -9.44
C ASP A 92 17.61 -13.95 -9.69
N MET A 93 16.37 -13.69 -10.18
CA MET A 93 15.32 -14.67 -10.45
C MET A 93 14.76 -15.34 -9.20
N ARG A 94 14.91 -14.70 -8.04
CA ARG A 94 14.33 -15.12 -6.76
C ARG A 94 13.55 -13.96 -6.18
N ILE A 95 12.55 -14.26 -5.39
CA ILE A 95 11.83 -13.25 -4.59
C ILE A 95 12.08 -13.58 -3.14
N ASP A 96 12.87 -12.74 -2.48
CA ASP A 96 13.24 -12.90 -1.07
C ASP A 96 13.43 -11.55 -0.36
N ASP A 97 14.13 -11.57 0.78
CA ASP A 97 14.31 -10.36 1.59
C ASP A 97 15.24 -9.33 0.93
N GLU A 98 16.04 -9.72 -0.08
CA GLU A 98 16.90 -8.80 -0.84
C GLU A 98 16.11 -7.92 -1.80
N ASP A 99 14.86 -8.30 -2.13
CA ASP A 99 13.92 -7.50 -2.93
C ASP A 99 13.14 -6.47 -2.12
N PHE A 100 13.38 -6.38 -0.82
CA PHE A 100 12.69 -5.38 0.00
C PHE A 100 13.06 -3.97 -0.42
N THR A 101 12.03 -3.17 -0.69
CA THR A 101 12.17 -1.77 -1.06
C THR A 101 11.23 -0.90 -0.23
N VAL A 102 11.37 0.42 -0.34
CA VAL A 102 10.45 1.35 0.33
C VAL A 102 9.16 1.43 -0.46
N ILE A 103 8.12 0.79 0.04
CA ILE A 103 6.79 0.74 -0.58
C ILE A 103 5.85 1.84 -0.10
N GLY A 104 6.23 2.58 0.94
CA GLY A 104 5.41 3.66 1.47
C GLY A 104 6.03 4.39 2.65
N ASN A 105 5.22 5.21 3.30
CA ASN A 105 5.60 5.95 4.51
C ASN A 105 4.42 6.07 5.46
N THR A 106 4.71 6.02 6.77
CA THR A 106 3.67 6.03 7.81
C THR A 106 3.08 7.41 8.08
N HIS A 107 3.82 8.48 7.83
CA HIS A 107 3.36 9.85 8.11
C HIS A 107 2.95 10.57 6.82
N ALA A 108 1.91 11.39 6.91
CA ALA A 108 1.48 12.24 5.82
C ALA A 108 2.61 13.19 5.39
N ARG A 109 2.78 13.40 4.11
CA ARG A 109 3.77 14.34 3.55
C ARG A 109 3.27 15.75 3.48
N PHE A 110 1.97 15.92 3.39
CA PHE A 110 1.30 17.20 3.29
C PHE A 110 0.21 17.29 4.35
N ALA A 111 0.15 18.43 5.03
CA ALA A 111 -0.96 18.84 5.86
C ALA A 111 -1.45 20.20 5.38
N TYR A 112 -2.76 20.37 5.26
CA TYR A 112 -3.39 21.60 4.78
C TYR A 112 -4.42 22.07 5.79
N GLY A 113 -4.48 23.38 5.98
CA GLY A 113 -5.57 24.04 6.70
C GLY A 113 -6.23 25.09 5.80
N LEU A 114 -7.54 25.17 5.88
CA LEU A 114 -8.33 26.24 5.28
C LEU A 114 -9.32 26.73 6.32
N LYS A 115 -9.32 28.04 6.56
CA LYS A 115 -10.31 28.70 7.41
C LYS A 115 -11.04 29.76 6.61
N VAL A 116 -12.33 29.84 6.81
CA VAL A 116 -13.19 30.84 6.22
C VAL A 116 -14.09 31.42 7.31
N THR A 117 -14.09 32.75 7.43
CA THR A 117 -15.03 33.47 8.28
C THR A 117 -15.85 34.40 7.39
N LEU A 118 -17.15 34.27 7.46
CA LEU A 118 -18.12 35.15 6.82
C LEU A 118 -18.86 35.93 7.89
N THR A 119 -18.87 37.24 7.77
CA THR A 119 -19.66 38.09 8.67
C THR A 119 -20.70 38.88 7.86
N TRP A 120 -21.91 38.93 8.37
CA TRP A 120 -22.99 39.72 7.77
C TRP A 120 -23.85 40.33 8.87
N ARG A 121 -23.74 41.65 9.03
CA ARG A 121 -24.37 42.36 10.14
C ARG A 121 -23.97 41.72 11.51
N ASN A 122 -24.97 41.12 12.21
CA ASN A 122 -24.79 40.50 13.51
C ASN A 122 -24.58 38.98 13.42
N PHE A 123 -24.44 38.40 12.21
CA PHE A 123 -24.20 36.98 11.97
C PHE A 123 -22.75 36.75 11.61
N GLU A 124 -22.18 35.69 12.17
CA GLU A 124 -20.86 35.17 11.80
C GLU A 124 -20.95 33.66 11.52
N LEU A 125 -20.40 33.25 10.39
CA LEU A 125 -20.20 31.86 10.05
C LEU A 125 -18.70 31.58 9.96
N PHE A 126 -18.22 30.68 10.81
CA PHE A 126 -16.83 30.19 10.79
C PHE A 126 -16.81 28.74 10.27
N ALA A 127 -15.94 28.46 9.32
CA ALA A 127 -15.67 27.12 8.83
C ALA A 127 -14.16 26.87 8.82
N TYR A 128 -13.76 25.71 9.33
CA TYR A 128 -12.37 25.23 9.30
C TYR A 128 -12.32 23.83 8.71
N MET A 129 -11.41 23.64 7.77
CA MET A 129 -11.11 22.33 7.17
C MET A 129 -9.62 22.03 7.34
N SER A 130 -9.32 20.80 7.73
CA SER A 130 -7.95 20.29 7.71
C SER A 130 -7.90 18.97 6.95
N ALA A 131 -6.81 18.73 6.23
CA ALA A 131 -6.59 17.49 5.50
C ALA A 131 -5.12 17.10 5.58
N GLN A 132 -4.87 15.79 5.56
CA GLN A 132 -3.54 15.22 5.48
C GLN A 132 -3.48 14.22 4.33
N THR A 133 -2.40 14.26 3.54
CA THR A 133 -2.23 13.37 2.39
C THR A 133 -0.80 12.88 2.27
N GLY A 134 -0.61 11.80 1.48
CA GLY A 134 0.70 11.24 1.23
C GLY A 134 1.22 10.30 2.32
N ALA A 135 0.34 9.77 3.18
CA ALA A 135 0.64 8.62 4.03
C ALA A 135 0.17 7.33 3.36
N THR A 136 0.90 6.26 3.61
CA THR A 136 0.50 4.90 3.21
C THR A 136 -0.16 4.25 4.42
N LYS A 137 -1.37 3.73 4.24
CA LYS A 137 -2.07 3.01 5.28
C LYS A 137 -1.75 1.52 5.19
N ASP A 138 -1.33 0.96 6.31
CA ASP A 138 -1.14 -0.47 6.45
C ASP A 138 -2.48 -1.15 6.77
N TYR A 139 -2.88 -2.09 5.93
CA TYR A 139 -4.11 -2.87 6.09
C TYR A 139 -3.86 -4.32 6.49
N ARG A 140 -2.68 -4.66 6.98
CA ARG A 140 -2.29 -6.02 7.39
C ARG A 140 -3.03 -6.53 8.64
N SER A 141 -4.22 -6.03 8.94
CA SER A 141 -5.02 -6.55 10.03
C SER A 141 -5.85 -7.76 9.59
N ASP A 142 -6.06 -8.70 10.48
CA ASP A 142 -6.89 -9.88 10.25
C ASP A 142 -8.31 -9.55 9.79
N ALA A 143 -8.86 -8.43 10.26
CA ALA A 143 -10.19 -7.97 9.86
C ALA A 143 -10.28 -7.56 8.38
N TYR A 144 -9.15 -7.23 7.75
CA TYR A 144 -9.12 -6.76 6.37
C TYR A 144 -8.71 -7.84 5.37
N TYR A 145 -7.74 -8.68 5.73
CA TYR A 145 -7.15 -9.65 4.82
C TYR A 145 -7.40 -11.11 5.19
N ALA A 146 -7.44 -11.42 6.47
CA ALA A 146 -7.49 -12.78 6.94
C ALA A 146 -8.93 -13.21 7.21
N VAL A 147 -9.58 -13.72 6.19
CA VAL A 147 -10.90 -14.30 6.34
C VAL A 147 -10.76 -15.81 6.19
N TYR A 148 -10.68 -16.50 7.32
CA TYR A 148 -10.49 -17.94 7.35
C TYR A 148 -11.66 -18.66 8.00
N GLY A 149 -11.95 -19.83 7.44
CA GLY A 149 -12.87 -20.79 7.99
C GLY A 149 -14.35 -20.56 7.67
N PRO A 150 -15.19 -21.56 7.95
CA PRO A 150 -16.58 -21.61 7.48
C PRO A 150 -17.50 -20.56 8.13
N ASN A 151 -17.07 -19.99 9.28
CA ASN A 151 -17.86 -19.00 10.01
C ASN A 151 -17.34 -17.56 9.85
N ALA A 152 -16.36 -17.36 8.99
CA ALA A 152 -15.78 -16.04 8.78
C ALA A 152 -16.71 -15.13 7.97
N LYS A 153 -16.80 -13.86 8.37
CA LYS A 153 -17.52 -12.86 7.59
C LYS A 153 -16.60 -12.28 6.53
N TYR A 154 -17.03 -12.36 5.27
CA TYR A 154 -16.28 -11.83 4.15
C TYR A 154 -16.63 -10.35 3.93
N PRO A 155 -15.67 -9.43 4.00
CA PRO A 155 -15.91 -8.03 3.71
C PRO A 155 -16.22 -7.82 2.21
N VAL A 156 -16.98 -6.76 1.90
CA VAL A 156 -17.48 -6.48 0.54
C VAL A 156 -16.37 -6.32 -0.49
N HIS A 157 -15.21 -5.80 -0.09
CA HIS A 157 -14.09 -5.62 -1.03
C HIS A 157 -13.54 -6.92 -1.61
N LEU A 158 -13.77 -8.07 -0.95
CA LEU A 158 -13.39 -9.38 -1.49
C LEU A 158 -14.26 -9.85 -2.68
N ILE A 159 -15.29 -9.13 -3.04
CA ILE A 159 -16.02 -9.36 -4.30
C ILE A 159 -15.06 -9.15 -5.49
N GLY A 160 -14.13 -8.21 -5.39
CA GLY A 160 -13.08 -7.96 -6.39
C GLY A 160 -11.89 -8.92 -6.35
N ARG A 161 -12.01 -10.10 -5.70
CA ARG A 161 -10.94 -11.08 -5.65
C ARG A 161 -10.69 -11.75 -6.99
N TRP A 162 -9.48 -12.20 -7.20
CA TRP A 162 -9.15 -13.10 -8.31
C TRP A 162 -9.88 -14.43 -8.14
N ALA A 163 -10.66 -14.84 -9.13
CA ALA A 163 -11.39 -16.09 -9.15
C ALA A 163 -11.61 -16.57 -10.59
N TYR A 164 -11.46 -17.86 -10.78
CA TYR A 164 -11.81 -18.54 -12.03
C TYR A 164 -12.51 -19.87 -11.72
N ASP A 165 -13.80 -19.93 -12.03
CA ASP A 165 -14.60 -21.13 -11.91
C ASP A 165 -15.57 -21.18 -13.10
N PRO A 166 -15.21 -21.89 -14.17
CA PRO A 166 -16.05 -22.00 -15.36
C PRO A 166 -17.37 -22.73 -15.10
N SER A 167 -17.44 -23.60 -14.09
CA SER A 167 -18.67 -24.31 -13.75
C SER A 167 -19.75 -23.43 -13.18
N LEU A 168 -19.32 -22.33 -12.50
CA LEU A 168 -20.21 -21.32 -11.94
C LEU A 168 -20.28 -20.04 -12.81
N GLY A 169 -19.61 -20.03 -13.96
CA GLY A 169 -19.53 -18.87 -14.83
C GLY A 169 -18.77 -17.68 -14.22
N ILE A 170 -17.87 -17.94 -13.28
CA ILE A 170 -17.09 -16.91 -12.59
C ILE A 170 -15.73 -16.78 -13.28
N ASP A 171 -15.45 -15.58 -13.79
CA ASP A 171 -14.13 -15.17 -14.28
C ASP A 171 -13.86 -13.71 -13.94
N THR A 172 -13.04 -13.47 -12.92
CA THR A 172 -12.64 -12.13 -12.49
C THR A 172 -11.16 -11.85 -12.75
N ARG A 173 -10.44 -12.73 -13.46
CA ARG A 173 -9.00 -12.64 -13.67
C ARG A 173 -8.55 -11.29 -14.24
N ALA A 174 -9.30 -10.75 -15.20
CA ALA A 174 -8.97 -9.50 -15.86
C ALA A 174 -9.29 -8.23 -15.03
N THR A 175 -10.17 -8.34 -14.03
CA THR A 175 -10.69 -7.21 -13.26
C THR A 175 -10.36 -7.30 -11.77
N ALA A 176 -9.65 -8.34 -11.35
CA ALA A 176 -9.34 -8.59 -9.96
C ALA A 176 -8.48 -7.45 -9.38
N THR A 177 -8.87 -6.98 -8.21
CA THR A 177 -8.14 -6.02 -7.40
C THR A 177 -7.61 -6.63 -6.10
N TYR A 178 -7.98 -7.88 -5.82
CA TYR A 178 -7.55 -8.67 -4.68
C TYR A 178 -7.07 -10.05 -5.10
N PRO A 179 -6.12 -10.65 -4.37
CA PRO A 179 -5.65 -11.99 -4.67
C PRO A 179 -6.77 -13.04 -4.48
N ARG A 180 -6.49 -14.24 -4.91
CA ARG A 180 -7.37 -15.37 -4.64
C ARG A 180 -7.56 -15.59 -3.13
N LEU A 181 -8.71 -16.09 -2.73
CA LEU A 181 -8.95 -16.53 -1.35
C LEU A 181 -8.34 -17.91 -1.11
N THR A 182 -7.90 -18.13 0.12
CA THR A 182 -7.39 -19.42 0.58
C THR A 182 -8.17 -19.89 1.79
N ALA A 183 -8.37 -21.18 1.92
CA ALA A 183 -9.09 -21.77 3.06
C ALA A 183 -8.20 -21.94 4.30
N SER A 184 -6.89 -21.74 4.18
CA SER A 184 -5.91 -21.98 5.25
C SER A 184 -4.99 -20.79 5.46
N SER A 185 -4.76 -20.44 6.72
CA SER A 185 -3.79 -19.42 7.12
C SER A 185 -2.35 -19.84 6.90
N SER A 186 -2.07 -21.13 6.83
CA SER A 186 -0.70 -21.67 6.81
C SER A 186 -0.06 -21.76 5.42
N GLY A 187 -0.83 -21.59 4.36
CA GLY A 187 -0.36 -21.85 2.99
C GLY A 187 -0.03 -20.63 2.16
N THR A 188 -0.31 -19.42 2.62
CA THR A 188 -0.29 -18.25 1.74
C THR A 188 0.13 -16.96 2.42
N THR A 189 1.18 -17.04 3.18
CA THR A 189 1.79 -15.83 3.78
C THR A 189 2.16 -14.77 2.74
N HIS A 190 2.35 -15.14 1.48
CA HIS A 190 2.64 -14.25 0.37
C HIS A 190 1.46 -13.38 -0.07
N ASN A 191 0.20 -13.77 0.21
CA ASN A 191 -0.97 -12.93 -0.05
C ASN A 191 -1.31 -11.98 1.11
N TYR A 192 -0.57 -12.01 2.22
CA TYR A 192 -0.86 -11.28 3.45
C TYR A 192 0.25 -10.33 3.89
N GLY A 193 0.85 -9.64 2.98
CA GLY A 193 1.74 -8.54 3.31
C GLY A 193 3.15 -8.97 3.68
N LYS A 194 3.85 -9.39 2.70
CA LYS A 194 5.32 -9.48 2.72
C LYS A 194 5.98 -8.13 2.49
#